data_30c678ccaaa93b7f5dd0e2d3f0e2a48b
#
_entry.id   30c678ccaaa93b7f5dd0e2d3f0e2a48b
#
_cell.length_a   1.000
_cell.length_b   1.000
_cell.length_c   1.000
_cell.angle_alpha   90.00
_cell.angle_beta   90.00
_cell.angle_gamma   90.00
#
_symmetry.space_group_name_H-M   'P 1'
#
loop_
_entity.id
_entity.type
_entity.pdbx_description
1 polymer ?
#
loop_
_entity_poly.entity_id
_entity_poly.type
_entity_poly.pdbx_seq_one_letter_code
_entity_poly.pdbx_strand_id
1 'polypeptide(L)'
;MAFWLSKSPDPVRGIVANERLSHTITFDQMLPVFLSTPDTDINDGLSLPFKFVGGFGLSTKEVGFILTLQGFYSMFATLILFPIAVRRLGALTLFRLLAWSYPLLYLITPYLILLPAYLRPFGLYPILLWKCTFSNFAFPASAILLANSAPSLLLLGTINGAAASTASFCRGLGPTISGFFYSTGLRLGCSGLAWWVTALVTLAGAVASLRMSERGNRVDLRNASEDEET
;
A
#
# COMPACT_ATOMS: atom_id res chain seq x y z
N MET A 1 15.95 -16.82 -8.54
CA MET A 1 15.27 -16.17 -7.40
C MET A 1 15.79 -16.69 -6.05
N ALA A 2 15.78 -17.99 -5.76
CA ALA A 2 16.30 -18.54 -4.48
C ALA A 2 17.79 -18.23 -4.20
N PHE A 3 18.64 -18.19 -5.21
CA PHE A 3 20.07 -17.86 -5.10
C PHE A 3 20.34 -16.43 -4.59
N TRP A 4 19.45 -15.49 -4.93
CA TRP A 4 19.55 -14.09 -4.49
C TRP A 4 19.11 -13.86 -3.06
N LEU A 5 18.12 -14.63 -2.59
CA LEU A 5 17.62 -14.56 -1.23
C LEU A 5 18.65 -15.04 -0.18
N SER A 6 19.60 -15.87 -0.58
CA SER A 6 20.64 -16.41 0.33
C SER A 6 21.85 -15.49 0.52
N LYS A 7 22.08 -14.51 -0.38
CA LYS A 7 23.22 -13.58 -0.33
C LYS A 7 22.88 -12.15 0.12
N SER A 8 21.59 -11.83 0.24
CA SER A 8 21.13 -10.52 0.76
C SER A 8 21.15 -10.56 2.29
N PRO A 9 21.75 -9.57 2.97
CA PRO A 9 21.80 -9.53 4.43
C PRO A 9 20.42 -9.49 5.10
N ASP A 10 19.34 -9.13 4.37
CA ASP A 10 17.96 -9.18 4.83
C ASP A 10 17.00 -9.46 3.67
N PRO A 11 16.77 -10.73 3.29
CA PRO A 11 15.82 -11.07 2.22
C PRO A 11 14.39 -10.62 2.53
N VAL A 12 14.06 -10.47 3.80
CA VAL A 12 12.76 -9.99 4.28
C VAL A 12 12.48 -8.56 3.82
N ARG A 13 13.49 -7.68 3.73
CA ARG A 13 13.31 -6.28 3.30
C ARG A 13 12.81 -6.18 1.86
N GLY A 14 13.40 -6.94 0.95
CA GLY A 14 12.98 -6.94 -0.46
C GLY A 14 11.56 -7.47 -0.64
N ILE A 15 11.19 -8.52 0.08
CA ILE A 15 9.86 -9.14 0.02
C ILE A 15 8.81 -8.17 0.57
N VAL A 16 9.05 -7.59 1.74
CA VAL A 16 8.10 -6.68 2.41
C VAL A 16 7.94 -5.37 1.63
N ALA A 17 9.01 -4.82 1.06
CA ALA A 17 8.93 -3.63 0.22
C ALA A 17 8.09 -3.90 -1.04
N ASN A 18 8.26 -5.06 -1.66
CA ASN A 18 7.53 -5.47 -2.87
C ASN A 18 6.05 -5.74 -2.62
N GLU A 19 5.71 -6.41 -1.54
CA GLU A 19 4.34 -6.69 -1.14
C GLU A 19 3.55 -5.37 -1.00
N ARG A 20 4.16 -4.34 -0.40
CA ARG A 20 3.53 -3.04 -0.22
C ARG A 20 3.24 -2.28 -1.50
N LEU A 21 4.13 -2.36 -2.46
CA LEU A 21 3.91 -1.73 -3.77
C LEU A 21 2.76 -2.40 -4.51
N SER A 22 2.56 -3.69 -4.32
CA SER A 22 1.48 -4.46 -4.97
C SER A 22 0.10 -4.09 -4.46
N HIS A 23 -0.11 -4.12 -3.13
CA HIS A 23 -1.45 -3.89 -2.58
C HIS A 23 -1.91 -2.44 -2.76
N THR A 24 -1.00 -1.46 -2.79
CA THR A 24 -1.36 -0.05 -3.03
C THR A 24 -2.00 0.12 -4.41
N ILE A 25 -1.45 -0.56 -5.42
CA ILE A 25 -1.98 -0.54 -6.78
C ILE A 25 -3.30 -1.31 -6.86
N THR A 26 -3.43 -2.40 -6.13
CA THR A 26 -4.69 -3.12 -5.99
C THR A 26 -5.80 -2.19 -5.49
N PHE A 27 -5.52 -1.36 -4.48
CA PHE A 27 -6.48 -0.36 -4.00
C PHE A 27 -6.86 0.63 -5.10
N ASP A 28 -5.87 1.18 -5.82
CA ASP A 28 -6.11 2.15 -6.89
C ASP A 28 -6.94 1.58 -8.04
N GLN A 29 -6.84 0.29 -8.30
CA GLN A 29 -7.65 -0.39 -9.31
C GLN A 29 -9.06 -0.75 -8.80
N MET A 30 -9.17 -1.14 -7.54
CA MET A 30 -10.46 -1.52 -6.95
C MET A 30 -11.33 -0.32 -6.63
N LEU A 31 -10.75 0.81 -6.24
CA LEU A 31 -11.48 2.00 -5.81
C LEU A 31 -12.46 2.52 -6.88
N PRO A 32 -12.06 2.77 -8.14
CA PRO A 32 -13.00 3.22 -9.17
C PRO A 32 -14.14 2.24 -9.41
N VAL A 33 -13.85 0.93 -9.39
CA VAL A 33 -14.86 -0.12 -9.56
C VAL A 33 -15.85 -0.09 -8.40
N PHE A 34 -15.36 0.02 -7.17
CA PHE A 34 -16.17 0.10 -5.97
C PHE A 34 -17.05 1.34 -5.95
N LEU A 35 -16.52 2.49 -6.36
CA LEU A 35 -17.26 3.75 -6.45
C LEU A 35 -18.33 3.72 -7.54
N SER A 36 -18.11 3.04 -8.65
CA SER A 36 -19.05 2.94 -9.77
C SER A 36 -20.04 1.78 -9.66
N THR A 37 -19.78 0.81 -8.75
CA THR A 37 -20.72 -0.30 -8.50
C THR A 37 -22.07 0.27 -8.05
N PRO A 38 -23.19 -0.19 -8.63
CA PRO A 38 -24.52 0.31 -8.26
C PRO A 38 -24.80 0.19 -6.76
N ASP A 39 -25.51 1.17 -6.24
CA ASP A 39 -26.06 1.11 -4.89
C ASP A 39 -27.24 0.14 -4.90
N THR A 40 -27.11 -0.97 -4.20
CA THR A 40 -28.20 -1.93 -4.02
C THR A 40 -28.89 -1.63 -2.69
N ASP A 41 -30.20 -1.75 -2.66
CA ASP A 41 -30.97 -1.59 -1.42
C ASP A 41 -30.43 -2.53 -0.35
N ILE A 42 -29.80 -1.97 0.66
CA ILE A 42 -29.06 -2.67 1.72
C ILE A 42 -30.00 -3.62 2.52
N ASN A 43 -31.32 -3.41 2.40
CA ASN A 43 -32.32 -4.16 3.18
C ASN A 43 -32.56 -5.60 2.71
N ASP A 44 -32.20 -5.95 1.47
CA ASP A 44 -32.38 -7.30 0.95
C ASP A 44 -31.17 -8.18 1.28
N GLY A 45 -31.26 -8.90 2.42
CA GLY A 45 -30.31 -9.93 2.80
C GLY A 45 -29.12 -9.47 3.62
N LEU A 46 -29.22 -8.30 4.29
CA LEU A 46 -28.19 -7.81 5.19
C LEU A 46 -27.96 -8.76 6.36
N SER A 47 -26.77 -9.36 6.44
CA SER A 47 -26.32 -10.16 7.58
C SER A 47 -24.92 -9.69 7.98
N LEU A 48 -24.88 -8.63 8.78
CA LEU A 48 -23.65 -8.07 9.32
C LEU A 48 -22.88 -9.13 10.15
N PRO A 49 -21.54 -9.13 10.12
CA PRO A 49 -20.69 -8.09 9.51
C PRO A 49 -20.26 -8.39 8.07
N PHE A 50 -20.58 -9.53 7.46
CA PHE A 50 -19.93 -10.00 6.24
C PHE A 50 -20.80 -9.94 4.98
N LYS A 51 -22.13 -10.09 5.10
CA LYS A 51 -23.02 -10.10 3.95
C LYS A 51 -23.63 -8.72 3.72
N PHE A 52 -23.10 -8.02 2.76
CA PHE A 52 -23.66 -6.80 2.18
C PHE A 52 -23.19 -6.68 0.73
N VAL A 53 -24.05 -6.21 -0.13
CA VAL A 53 -23.78 -6.01 -1.57
C VAL A 53 -24.04 -4.56 -1.91
N GLY A 54 -23.21 -3.99 -2.76
CA GLY A 54 -23.37 -2.66 -3.30
C GLY A 54 -22.06 -1.89 -3.40
N GLY A 55 -22.18 -0.71 -3.97
CA GLY A 55 -21.14 0.31 -4.11
C GLY A 55 -21.71 1.68 -3.83
N PHE A 56 -21.05 2.70 -4.35
CA PHE A 56 -21.49 4.10 -4.19
C PHE A 56 -22.46 4.56 -5.29
N GLY A 57 -22.55 3.83 -6.42
CA GLY A 57 -23.36 4.20 -7.56
C GLY A 57 -22.96 5.51 -8.25
N LEU A 58 -21.70 5.94 -8.07
CA LEU A 58 -21.24 7.21 -8.62
C LEU A 58 -21.06 7.13 -10.15
N SER A 59 -21.39 8.22 -10.80
CA SER A 59 -21.16 8.37 -12.24
C SER A 59 -19.66 8.45 -12.56
N THR A 60 -19.28 8.12 -13.79
CA THR A 60 -17.89 8.22 -14.26
C THR A 60 -17.31 9.63 -14.07
N LYS A 61 -18.16 10.67 -14.21
CA LYS A 61 -17.78 12.07 -14.00
C LYS A 61 -17.39 12.33 -12.52
N GLU A 62 -18.17 11.84 -11.58
CA GLU A 62 -17.90 12.00 -10.15
C GLU A 62 -16.67 11.23 -9.74
N VAL A 63 -16.52 10.00 -10.20
CA VAL A 63 -15.31 9.20 -9.98
C VAL A 63 -14.08 9.91 -10.55
N GLY A 64 -14.17 10.44 -11.78
CA GLY A 64 -13.08 11.21 -12.39
C GLY A 64 -12.71 12.45 -11.59
N PHE A 65 -13.69 13.19 -11.05
CA PHE A 65 -13.45 14.35 -10.20
C PHE A 65 -12.72 13.96 -8.89
N ILE A 66 -13.16 12.88 -8.24
CA ILE A 66 -12.50 12.34 -7.02
C ILE A 66 -11.05 11.97 -7.31
N LEU A 67 -10.78 11.25 -8.40
CA LEU A 67 -9.43 10.85 -8.79
C LEU A 67 -8.54 12.05 -9.14
N THR A 68 -9.11 13.10 -9.71
CA THR A 68 -8.40 14.36 -9.99
C THR A 68 -7.98 15.06 -8.71
N LEU A 69 -8.88 15.21 -7.74
CA LEU A 69 -8.56 15.75 -6.42
C LEU A 69 -7.49 14.92 -5.70
N GLN A 70 -7.61 13.59 -5.80
CA GLN A 70 -6.61 12.67 -5.28
C GLN A 70 -5.24 12.91 -5.90
N GLY A 71 -5.15 13.16 -7.21
CA GLY A 71 -3.89 13.46 -7.90
C GLY A 71 -3.24 14.76 -7.39
N PHE A 72 -4.00 15.85 -7.26
CA PHE A 72 -3.50 17.11 -6.70
C PHE A 72 -3.01 16.94 -5.26
N TYR A 73 -3.80 16.26 -4.43
CA TYR A 73 -3.39 15.98 -3.06
C TYR A 73 -2.12 15.11 -3.00
N SER A 74 -1.98 14.10 -3.87
CA SER A 74 -0.81 13.24 -3.95
C SER A 74 0.46 14.03 -4.26
N MET A 75 0.39 15.01 -5.16
CA MET A 75 1.51 15.92 -5.46
C MET A 75 1.91 16.71 -4.22
N PHE A 76 0.95 17.33 -3.53
CA PHE A 76 1.18 18.05 -2.27
C PHE A 76 1.79 17.13 -1.20
N ALA A 77 1.23 15.95 -1.00
CA ALA A 77 1.70 14.99 0.00
C ALA A 77 3.14 14.55 -0.27
N THR A 78 3.50 14.28 -1.53
CA THR A 78 4.84 13.84 -1.91
C THR A 78 5.87 14.96 -1.76
N LEU A 79 5.56 16.18 -2.19
CA LEU A 79 6.52 17.28 -2.20
C LEU A 79 6.71 17.94 -0.83
N ILE A 80 5.67 18.00 -0.02
CA ILE A 80 5.69 18.74 1.24
C ILE A 80 5.61 17.82 2.45
N LEU A 81 4.59 16.95 2.52
CA LEU A 81 4.37 16.14 3.72
C LEU A 81 5.42 15.04 3.91
N PHE A 82 5.83 14.39 2.81
CA PHE A 82 6.81 13.31 2.90
C PHE A 82 8.17 13.75 3.44
N PRO A 83 8.82 14.84 2.94
CA PRO A 83 10.10 15.30 3.50
C PRO A 83 10.02 15.68 4.98
N ILE A 84 8.89 16.25 5.42
CA ILE A 84 8.68 16.59 6.82
C ILE A 84 8.55 15.32 7.66
N ALA A 85 7.74 14.36 7.20
CA ALA A 85 7.52 13.10 7.90
C ALA A 85 8.80 12.28 8.04
N VAL A 86 9.58 12.12 6.95
CA VAL A 86 10.82 11.32 6.98
C VAL A 86 11.91 11.97 7.83
N ARG A 87 11.99 13.31 7.85
CA ARG A 87 12.95 14.04 8.72
C ARG A 87 12.61 13.89 10.19
N ARG A 88 11.31 13.85 10.56
CA ARG A 88 10.88 13.76 11.97
C ARG A 88 10.87 12.33 12.50
N LEU A 89 10.42 11.38 11.71
CA LEU A 89 10.18 10.01 12.16
C LEU A 89 11.28 9.03 11.75
N GLY A 90 12.09 9.38 10.74
CA GLY A 90 13.01 8.45 10.11
C GLY A 90 12.30 7.47 9.15
N ALA A 91 13.07 6.90 8.20
CA ALA A 91 12.51 6.06 7.15
C ALA A 91 11.92 4.74 7.68
N LEU A 92 12.58 4.10 8.66
CA LEU A 92 12.12 2.81 9.20
C LEU A 92 10.86 2.95 10.05
N THR A 93 10.82 3.95 10.93
CA THR A 93 9.64 4.20 11.78
C THR A 93 8.44 4.57 10.91
N LEU A 94 8.65 5.45 9.94
CA LEU A 94 7.62 5.83 8.97
C LEU A 94 7.10 4.59 8.22
N PHE A 95 8.02 3.76 7.72
CA PHE A 95 7.68 2.54 7.02
C PHE A 95 6.86 1.56 7.88
N ARG A 96 7.19 1.38 9.17
CA ARG A 96 6.42 0.54 10.10
C ARG A 96 5.02 1.12 10.36
N LEU A 97 4.92 2.42 10.59
CA LEU A 97 3.65 3.10 10.80
C LEU A 97 2.73 2.91 9.59
N LEU A 98 3.26 3.08 8.38
CA LEU A 98 2.54 2.79 7.14
C LEU A 98 2.07 1.32 7.09
N ALA A 99 2.93 0.36 7.49
CA ALA A 99 2.62 -1.06 7.49
C ALA A 99 1.38 -1.39 8.30
N TRP A 100 1.32 -0.89 9.50
CA TRP A 100 0.22 -1.17 10.43
C TRP A 100 -1.05 -0.41 10.08
N SER A 101 -0.93 0.70 9.36
CA SER A 101 -2.05 1.50 8.94
C SER A 101 -2.87 0.88 7.80
N TYR A 102 -2.22 0.19 6.86
CA TYR A 102 -2.91 -0.38 5.70
C TYR A 102 -3.96 -1.45 6.00
N PRO A 103 -3.72 -2.44 6.88
CA PRO A 103 -4.74 -3.41 7.25
C PRO A 103 -6.02 -2.75 7.77
N LEU A 104 -5.89 -1.71 8.59
CA LEU A 104 -7.03 -0.94 9.11
C LEU A 104 -7.78 -0.23 7.98
N LEU A 105 -7.05 0.39 7.07
CA LEU A 105 -7.64 1.08 5.91
C LEU A 105 -8.49 0.11 5.08
N TYR A 106 -7.95 -1.07 4.75
CA TYR A 106 -8.66 -2.08 3.97
C TYR A 106 -9.85 -2.67 4.71
N LEU A 107 -9.76 -2.84 6.03
CA LEU A 107 -10.88 -3.31 6.84
C LEU A 107 -12.03 -2.31 6.88
N ILE A 108 -11.75 -1.02 6.99
CA ILE A 108 -12.76 0.02 7.15
C ILE A 108 -13.43 0.37 5.81
N THR A 109 -12.68 0.35 4.70
CA THR A 109 -13.15 0.81 3.39
C THR A 109 -14.49 0.18 2.94
N PRO A 110 -14.73 -1.13 2.99
CA PRO A 110 -15.98 -1.71 2.50
C PRO A 110 -17.19 -1.30 3.35
N TYR A 111 -17.01 -0.98 4.62
CA TYR A 111 -18.10 -0.57 5.52
C TYR A 111 -18.62 0.85 5.27
N LEU A 112 -17.94 1.63 4.42
CA LEU A 112 -18.45 2.94 3.99
C LEU A 112 -19.81 2.87 3.30
N ILE A 113 -20.13 1.76 2.66
CA ILE A 113 -21.41 1.53 2.00
C ILE A 113 -22.57 1.55 3.02
N LEU A 114 -22.31 1.10 4.27
CA LEU A 114 -23.31 1.02 5.31
C LEU A 114 -23.73 2.40 5.85
N LEU A 115 -22.95 3.44 5.53
CA LEU A 115 -23.31 4.81 5.88
C LEU A 115 -24.52 5.27 5.04
N PRO A 116 -25.45 6.04 5.66
CA PRO A 116 -26.50 6.73 4.91
C PRO A 116 -25.92 7.52 3.75
N ALA A 117 -26.63 7.59 2.63
CA ALA A 117 -26.13 8.20 1.39
C ALA A 117 -25.53 9.60 1.58
N TYR A 118 -26.15 10.45 2.44
CA TYR A 118 -25.67 11.80 2.74
C TYR A 118 -24.36 11.84 3.56
N LEU A 119 -24.03 10.78 4.30
CA LEU A 119 -22.78 10.67 5.08
C LEU A 119 -21.65 9.97 4.33
N ARG A 120 -21.93 9.25 3.24
CA ARG A 120 -20.91 8.51 2.45
C ARG A 120 -19.76 9.39 1.97
N PRO A 121 -19.97 10.63 1.45
CA PRO A 121 -18.86 11.50 1.06
C PRO A 121 -17.98 11.88 2.25
N PHE A 122 -18.58 12.14 3.42
CA PHE A 122 -17.85 12.49 4.64
C PHE A 122 -16.99 11.35 5.16
N GLY A 123 -17.36 10.09 4.91
CA GLY A 123 -16.54 8.93 5.21
C GLY A 123 -15.48 8.66 4.13
N LEU A 124 -15.84 8.87 2.86
CA LEU A 124 -14.99 8.58 1.72
C LEU A 124 -13.75 9.49 1.66
N TYR A 125 -13.91 10.81 1.77
CA TYR A 125 -12.80 11.76 1.67
C TYR A 125 -11.69 11.53 2.70
N PRO A 126 -11.97 11.35 4.01
CA PRO A 126 -10.92 11.01 4.99
C PRO A 126 -10.17 9.73 4.66
N ILE A 127 -10.86 8.69 4.18
CA ILE A 127 -10.23 7.42 3.77
C ILE A 127 -9.35 7.63 2.55
N LEU A 128 -9.78 8.42 1.58
CA LEU A 128 -8.96 8.77 0.41
C LEU A 128 -7.72 9.58 0.80
N LEU A 129 -7.85 10.58 1.64
CA LEU A 129 -6.72 11.36 2.16
C LEU A 129 -5.73 10.47 2.92
N TRP A 130 -6.24 9.60 3.79
CA TRP A 130 -5.45 8.62 4.51
C TRP A 130 -4.66 7.73 3.53
N LYS A 131 -5.38 7.08 2.60
CA LYS A 131 -4.77 6.22 1.59
C LYS A 131 -3.72 6.96 0.76
N CYS A 132 -4.03 8.17 0.26
CA CYS A 132 -3.12 8.94 -0.57
C CYS A 132 -1.85 9.33 0.16
N THR A 133 -1.97 9.83 1.41
CA THR A 133 -0.81 10.17 2.23
C THR A 133 0.11 8.97 2.39
N PHE A 134 -0.46 7.84 2.80
CA PHE A 134 0.32 6.65 3.12
C PHE A 134 0.89 5.97 1.86
N SER A 135 0.15 5.93 0.76
CA SER A 135 0.62 5.43 -0.53
C SER A 135 1.81 6.23 -1.06
N ASN A 136 1.71 7.56 -1.03
CA ASN A 136 2.78 8.43 -1.50
C ASN A 136 4.03 8.39 -0.60
N PHE A 137 3.89 8.02 0.66
CA PHE A 137 5.02 7.87 1.57
C PHE A 137 5.68 6.48 1.46
N ALA A 138 4.90 5.45 1.17
CA ALA A 138 5.39 4.07 1.13
C ALA A 138 6.47 3.87 0.05
N PHE A 139 6.27 4.45 -1.14
CA PHE A 139 7.20 4.29 -2.25
C PHE A 139 8.59 4.89 -1.97
N PRO A 140 8.73 6.20 -1.64
CA PRO A 140 10.04 6.77 -1.37
C PRO A 140 10.66 6.24 -0.06
N ALA A 141 9.86 5.92 0.97
CA ALA A 141 10.39 5.32 2.19
C ALA A 141 11.01 3.93 1.92
N SER A 142 10.35 3.10 1.11
CA SER A 142 10.88 1.79 0.71
C SER A 142 12.14 1.93 -0.15
N ALA A 143 12.20 2.93 -1.04
CA ALA A 143 13.39 3.19 -1.87
C ALA A 143 14.60 3.60 -1.01
N ILE A 144 14.40 4.46 0.00
CA ILE A 144 15.45 4.84 0.96
C ILE A 144 15.95 3.61 1.72
N LEU A 145 15.04 2.78 2.26
CA LEU A 145 15.42 1.57 2.99
C LEU A 145 16.14 0.55 2.11
N LEU A 146 15.73 0.44 0.85
CA LEU A 146 16.38 -0.44 -0.12
C LEU A 146 17.79 0.05 -0.47
N ALA A 147 17.96 1.35 -0.71
CA ALA A 147 19.25 1.97 -0.96
C ALA A 147 20.20 1.78 0.24
N ASN A 148 19.70 2.00 1.46
CA ASN A 148 20.47 1.82 2.69
C ASN A 148 20.81 0.33 3.00
N SER A 149 20.19 -0.62 2.31
CA SER A 149 20.48 -2.05 2.46
C SER A 149 21.55 -2.57 1.51
N ALA A 150 21.98 -1.76 0.54
CA ALA A 150 22.98 -2.17 -0.44
C ALA A 150 24.37 -2.22 0.21
N PRO A 151 25.07 -3.37 0.17
CA PRO A 151 26.40 -3.51 0.77
C PRO A 151 27.50 -2.77 -0.02
N SER A 152 27.23 -2.38 -1.27
CA SER A 152 28.13 -1.56 -2.08
C SER A 152 27.34 -0.82 -3.17
N LEU A 153 27.89 0.29 -3.65
CA LEU A 153 27.30 1.08 -4.76
C LEU A 153 27.18 0.25 -6.05
N LEU A 154 28.10 -0.69 -6.28
CA LEU A 154 28.09 -1.58 -7.45
C LEU A 154 26.89 -2.52 -7.47
N LEU A 155 26.40 -2.93 -6.30
CA LEU A 155 25.26 -3.83 -6.17
C LEU A 155 23.91 -3.09 -6.14
N LEU A 156 23.93 -1.77 -5.94
CA LEU A 156 22.72 -0.96 -5.83
C LEU A 156 21.83 -1.06 -7.09
N GLY A 157 22.45 -1.04 -8.28
CA GLY A 157 21.73 -1.20 -9.54
C GLY A 157 21.03 -2.54 -9.66
N THR A 158 21.71 -3.62 -9.29
CA THR A 158 21.15 -4.98 -9.32
C THR A 158 20.00 -5.15 -8.32
N ILE A 159 20.17 -4.62 -7.11
CA ILE A 159 19.13 -4.66 -6.05
C ILE A 159 17.89 -3.87 -6.50
N ASN A 160 18.08 -2.67 -7.02
CA ASN A 160 16.97 -1.85 -7.54
C ASN A 160 16.30 -2.51 -8.75
N GLY A 161 17.07 -3.11 -9.66
CA GLY A 161 16.54 -3.84 -10.81
C GLY A 161 15.71 -5.05 -10.40
N ALA A 162 16.19 -5.85 -9.45
CA ALA A 162 15.45 -6.98 -8.90
C ALA A 162 14.15 -6.54 -8.20
N ALA A 163 14.22 -5.48 -7.39
CA ALA A 163 13.06 -4.91 -6.72
C ALA A 163 12.03 -4.38 -7.73
N ALA A 164 12.46 -3.64 -8.75
CA ALA A 164 11.59 -3.11 -9.79
C ALA A 164 10.91 -4.22 -10.62
N SER A 165 11.66 -5.28 -10.98
CA SER A 165 11.13 -6.43 -11.71
C SER A 165 10.06 -7.17 -10.91
N THR A 166 10.33 -7.43 -9.62
CA THR A 166 9.36 -8.09 -8.75
C THR A 166 8.13 -7.20 -8.50
N ALA A 167 8.33 -5.90 -8.31
CA ALA A 167 7.22 -4.96 -8.18
C ALA A 167 6.35 -4.93 -9.44
N SER A 168 6.95 -4.95 -10.64
CA SER A 168 6.22 -4.98 -11.91
C SER A 168 5.42 -6.27 -12.09
N PHE A 169 5.99 -7.42 -11.72
CA PHE A 169 5.28 -8.69 -11.71
C PHE A 169 4.07 -8.68 -10.78
N CYS A 170 4.25 -8.21 -9.55
CA CYS A 170 3.16 -8.08 -8.59
C CYS A 170 2.07 -7.09 -9.05
N ARG A 171 2.46 -5.99 -9.72
CA ARG A 171 1.52 -5.03 -10.33
C ARG A 171 0.68 -5.65 -11.43
N GLY A 172 1.24 -6.56 -12.21
CA GLY A 172 0.51 -7.28 -13.25
C GLY A 172 -0.51 -8.27 -12.68
N LEU A 173 -0.15 -8.97 -11.60
CA LEU A 173 -1.02 -9.97 -10.97
C LEU A 173 -2.06 -9.38 -10.02
N GLY A 174 -1.72 -8.29 -9.32
CA GLY A 174 -2.58 -7.69 -8.30
C GLY A 174 -4.00 -7.41 -8.76
N PRO A 175 -4.22 -6.65 -9.85
CA PRO A 175 -5.55 -6.34 -10.37
C PRO A 175 -6.36 -7.58 -10.76
N THR A 176 -5.71 -8.59 -11.35
CA THR A 176 -6.37 -9.84 -11.77
C THR A 176 -6.87 -10.62 -10.55
N ILE A 177 -6.03 -10.78 -9.54
CA ILE A 177 -6.38 -11.49 -8.30
C ILE A 177 -7.46 -10.74 -7.54
N SER A 178 -7.33 -9.44 -7.37
CA SER A 178 -8.31 -8.63 -6.66
C SER A 178 -9.65 -8.55 -7.40
N GLY A 179 -9.62 -8.44 -8.73
CA GLY A 179 -10.83 -8.49 -9.56
C GLY A 179 -11.56 -9.82 -9.46
N PHE A 180 -10.83 -10.94 -9.40
CA PHE A 180 -11.41 -12.26 -9.16
C PHE A 180 -12.10 -12.32 -7.79
N PHE A 181 -11.43 -11.89 -6.72
CA PHE A 181 -12.05 -11.87 -5.39
C PHE A 181 -13.22 -10.89 -5.30
N TYR A 182 -13.14 -9.75 -5.97
CA TYR A 182 -14.22 -8.77 -5.99
C TYR A 182 -15.46 -9.32 -6.70
N SER A 183 -15.30 -9.90 -7.89
CA SER A 183 -16.41 -10.50 -8.65
C SER A 183 -17.01 -11.69 -7.93
N THR A 184 -16.18 -12.51 -7.29
CA THR A 184 -16.65 -13.65 -6.46
C THR A 184 -17.41 -13.15 -5.22
N GLY A 185 -16.89 -12.09 -4.59
CA GLY A 185 -17.54 -11.45 -3.45
C GLY A 185 -18.94 -10.93 -3.80
N LEU A 186 -19.10 -10.26 -4.92
CA LEU A 186 -20.40 -9.79 -5.40
C LEU A 186 -21.39 -10.96 -5.63
N ARG A 187 -20.92 -12.07 -6.22
CA ARG A 187 -21.75 -13.29 -6.41
C ARG A 187 -22.17 -13.96 -5.09
N LEU A 188 -21.34 -13.89 -4.06
CA LEU A 188 -21.59 -14.46 -2.74
C LEU A 188 -22.35 -13.51 -1.80
N GLY A 189 -22.68 -12.30 -2.26
CA GLY A 189 -23.30 -11.30 -1.42
C GLY A 189 -22.36 -10.60 -0.43
N CYS A 190 -21.05 -10.54 -0.74
CA CYS A 190 -20.00 -10.05 0.14
C CYS A 190 -19.08 -9.05 -0.60
N SER A 191 -19.51 -7.81 -0.79
CA SER A 191 -18.70 -6.76 -1.47
C SER A 191 -17.36 -6.49 -0.79
N GLY A 192 -17.23 -6.84 0.49
CA GLY A 192 -16.00 -6.68 1.26
C GLY A 192 -14.93 -7.75 1.03
N LEU A 193 -15.23 -8.87 0.34
CA LEU A 193 -14.33 -10.02 0.25
C LEU A 193 -12.92 -9.66 -0.24
N ALA A 194 -12.81 -8.93 -1.34
CA ALA A 194 -11.53 -8.53 -1.91
C ALA A 194 -10.74 -7.60 -0.96
N TRP A 195 -11.44 -6.73 -0.26
CA TRP A 195 -10.86 -5.81 0.71
C TRP A 195 -10.30 -6.56 1.92
N TRP A 196 -11.02 -7.54 2.45
CA TRP A 196 -10.56 -8.35 3.60
C TRP A 196 -9.40 -9.26 3.24
N VAL A 197 -9.42 -9.90 2.07
CA VAL A 197 -8.26 -10.68 1.57
C VAL A 197 -7.02 -9.79 1.48
N THR A 198 -7.16 -8.57 0.92
CA THR A 198 -6.05 -7.62 0.84
C THR A 198 -5.61 -7.15 2.23
N ALA A 199 -6.55 -6.96 3.18
CA ALA A 199 -6.21 -6.64 4.57
C ALA A 199 -5.38 -7.74 5.24
N LEU A 200 -5.70 -9.02 5.01
CA LEU A 200 -4.92 -10.14 5.53
C LEU A 200 -3.50 -10.18 4.94
N VAL A 201 -3.37 -9.96 3.64
CA VAL A 201 -2.06 -9.90 2.96
C VAL A 201 -1.23 -8.75 3.53
N THR A 202 -1.82 -7.55 3.67
CA THR A 202 -1.11 -6.39 4.24
C THR A 202 -0.78 -6.56 5.72
N LEU A 203 -1.60 -7.29 6.48
CA LEU A 203 -1.30 -7.64 7.87
C LEU A 203 -0.09 -8.56 7.97
N ALA A 204 0.01 -9.57 7.10
CA ALA A 204 1.19 -10.43 7.03
C ALA A 204 2.47 -9.62 6.74
N GLY A 205 2.40 -8.67 5.81
CA GLY A 205 3.48 -7.71 5.53
C GLY A 205 3.81 -6.79 6.72
N ALA A 206 2.78 -6.36 7.47
CA ALA A 206 2.98 -5.56 8.67
C ALA A 206 3.74 -6.34 9.76
N VAL A 207 3.36 -7.58 10.00
CA VAL A 207 4.07 -8.47 10.94
C VAL A 207 5.51 -8.72 10.49
N ALA A 208 5.72 -9.00 9.20
CA ALA A 208 7.06 -9.19 8.64
C ALA A 208 7.94 -7.93 8.82
N SER A 209 7.34 -6.72 8.77
CA SER A 209 8.07 -5.46 8.95
C SER A 209 8.68 -5.29 10.36
N LEU A 210 8.14 -5.98 11.38
CA LEU A 210 8.70 -5.94 12.73
C LEU A 210 10.09 -6.57 12.82
N ARG A 211 10.39 -7.53 11.94
CA ARG A 211 11.70 -8.18 11.87
C ARG A 211 12.77 -7.34 11.18
N MET A 212 12.39 -6.21 10.55
CA MET A 212 13.34 -5.29 9.93
C MET A 212 14.02 -4.46 11.00
N SER A 213 15.36 -4.41 11.00
CA SER A 213 16.16 -3.53 11.86
C SER A 213 17.05 -2.64 11.01
N GLU A 214 17.25 -1.37 11.44
CA GLU A 214 18.31 -0.53 10.89
C GLU A 214 19.65 -0.99 11.51
N ARG A 215 20.25 -2.04 10.97
CA ARG A 215 21.62 -2.38 11.31
C ARG A 215 22.57 -1.46 10.53
N GLY A 216 23.15 -0.57 11.28
CA GLY A 216 24.10 0.46 10.99
C GLY A 216 24.98 0.36 9.76
N ASN A 217 24.61 1.06 8.71
CA ASN A 217 25.56 1.47 7.67
C ASN A 217 26.45 2.65 8.10
N ARG A 218 26.33 3.10 9.36
CA ARG A 218 27.18 4.17 9.90
C ARG A 218 28.59 3.70 10.25
N VAL A 219 28.79 2.40 10.45
CA VAL A 219 30.10 1.85 10.80
C VAL A 219 30.99 1.73 9.57
N ASP A 220 30.42 1.36 8.42
CA ASP A 220 31.22 1.11 7.22
C ASP A 220 31.68 2.39 6.52
N LEU A 221 30.88 3.47 6.59
CA LEU A 221 31.28 4.78 6.02
C LEU A 221 32.38 5.46 6.86
N ARG A 222 32.42 5.17 8.16
CA ARG A 222 33.47 5.68 9.03
C ARG A 222 34.79 4.93 8.83
N ASN A 223 34.71 3.62 8.66
CA ASN A 223 35.88 2.79 8.36
C ASN A 223 36.45 3.07 6.97
N ALA A 224 35.59 3.31 5.96
CA ALA A 224 36.02 3.69 4.62
C ALA A 224 36.71 5.06 4.55
N SER A 225 36.31 6.02 5.40
CA SER A 225 36.98 7.31 5.49
C SER A 225 38.30 7.24 6.27
N GLU A 226 38.45 6.31 7.20
CA GLU A 226 39.68 6.06 7.93
C GLU A 226 40.73 5.32 7.06
N ASP A 227 40.27 4.48 6.12
CA ASP A 227 41.14 3.75 5.17
C ASP A 227 41.63 4.66 3.99
N GLU A 228 40.94 5.77 3.69
CA GLU A 228 41.38 6.76 2.70
C GLU A 228 42.38 7.78 3.26
N GLU A 229 42.49 7.92 4.58
CA GLU A 229 43.46 8.82 5.25
C GLU A 229 44.78 8.14 5.65
N THR A 230 44.95 6.86 5.40
CA THR A 230 46.20 6.11 5.63
C THR A 230 46.88 5.73 4.36
#